data_c18ee146b86f6be6a28547c5343cf6a2
#
_entry.id   c18ee146b86f6be6a28547c5343cf6a2
#
_cell.length_a   1.000
_cell.length_b   1.000
_cell.length_c   1.000
_cell.angle_alpha   90.00
_cell.angle_beta   90.00
_cell.angle_gamma   90.00
#
_symmetry.space_group_name_H-M   'P 1'
#
loop_
_entity.id
_entity.type
_entity.pdbx_description
1 polymer ?
#
loop_
_entity_poly.entity_id
_entity_poly.type
_entity_poly.pdbx_seq_one_letter_code
_entity_poly.pdbx_strand_id
1 'polypeptide(L)'
;RTGMIPAGFGNLRQDDVSLKLQNQGLTISAIPLDENVIRTLAPDSYRTLRALRESKSKQLEAIRTRLGLPSVAAWYVTFYTLEQGDARYDAFDFLIRSQGQDFRPLDVLGLTTGFGEGRVSQRERQVAIYVFDPSIDLSQPIVLTASTQQNTGWSDVLQKLDRERTLIWSRSTPTPPPKALPKAPIKP
;
A
#
# COMPACT_ATOMS: atom_id res chain seq x y z
N ARG A 1 -15.36 14.97 -7.22
CA ARG A 1 -14.08 15.67 -7.29
C ARG A 1 -13.03 14.76 -7.90
N THR A 2 -12.28 15.30 -8.84
CA THR A 2 -11.10 14.64 -9.44
C THR A 2 -9.84 15.17 -8.76
N GLY A 3 -8.83 14.34 -8.63
CA GLY A 3 -7.55 14.69 -8.05
C GLY A 3 -7.20 13.84 -6.83
N MET A 4 -5.98 14.06 -6.33
CA MET A 4 -5.49 13.33 -5.18
C MET A 4 -6.15 13.78 -3.89
N ILE A 5 -6.64 12.83 -3.10
CA ILE A 5 -7.23 13.12 -1.80
C ILE A 5 -6.17 13.68 -0.83
N PRO A 6 -6.57 14.56 0.10
CA PRO A 6 -5.65 15.03 1.13
C PRO A 6 -5.30 13.91 2.12
N ALA A 7 -4.06 13.93 2.61
CA ALA A 7 -3.62 13.02 3.67
C ALA A 7 -4.18 13.43 5.03
N GLY A 8 -4.32 12.47 5.94
CA GLY A 8 -4.70 12.71 7.33
C GLY A 8 -6.20 12.65 7.62
N PHE A 9 -7.04 12.38 6.64
CA PHE A 9 -8.50 12.26 6.77
C PHE A 9 -9.03 10.86 6.56
N GLY A 10 -8.16 9.90 6.28
CA GLY A 10 -8.54 8.51 6.09
C GLY A 10 -8.77 7.77 7.40
N ASN A 11 -9.51 6.67 7.34
CA ASN A 11 -9.78 5.79 8.47
C ASN A 11 -9.46 4.32 8.19
N LEU A 12 -9.00 3.99 6.98
CA LEU A 12 -8.68 2.60 6.66
C LEU A 12 -7.43 2.14 7.42
N ARG A 13 -7.40 0.84 7.72
CA ARG A 13 -6.25 0.16 8.31
C ARG A 13 -5.34 -0.38 7.21
N GLN A 14 -4.11 -0.69 7.55
CA GLN A 14 -3.19 -1.33 6.62
C GLN A 14 -3.77 -2.64 6.06
N ASP A 15 -4.44 -3.44 6.88
CA ASP A 15 -5.08 -4.69 6.45
C ASP A 15 -6.17 -4.48 5.39
N ASP A 16 -6.84 -3.33 5.40
CA ASP A 16 -7.89 -3.02 4.43
C ASP A 16 -7.37 -2.86 3.00
N VAL A 17 -6.10 -2.51 2.84
CA VAL A 17 -5.45 -2.25 1.55
C VAL A 17 -4.34 -3.25 1.24
N SER A 18 -4.17 -4.28 2.05
CA SER A 18 -3.17 -5.32 1.85
C SER A 18 -3.72 -6.49 1.05
N LEU A 19 -2.86 -7.09 0.24
CA LEU A 19 -3.10 -8.40 -0.36
C LEU A 19 -2.29 -9.44 0.40
N LYS A 20 -2.94 -10.52 0.81
CA LYS A 20 -2.31 -11.59 1.60
C LYS A 20 -2.26 -12.88 0.80
N LEU A 21 -1.15 -13.59 0.93
CA LEU A 21 -0.94 -14.92 0.42
C LEU A 21 -0.50 -15.85 1.55
N GLN A 22 -1.00 -17.08 1.53
CA GLN A 22 -0.58 -18.11 2.48
C GLN A 22 -0.08 -19.31 1.71
N ASN A 23 1.11 -19.79 2.06
CA ASN A 23 1.73 -20.95 1.44
C ASN A 23 2.63 -21.66 2.44
N GLN A 24 2.32 -22.92 2.77
CA GLN A 24 3.14 -23.79 3.64
C GLN A 24 3.55 -23.11 4.95
N GLY A 25 2.58 -22.53 5.66
CA GLY A 25 2.81 -21.85 6.93
C GLY A 25 3.34 -20.41 6.81
N LEU A 26 3.78 -20.01 5.64
CA LEU A 26 4.21 -18.65 5.36
C LEU A 26 3.02 -17.77 5.02
N THR A 27 2.93 -16.60 5.63
CA THR A 27 2.01 -15.54 5.21
C THR A 27 2.79 -14.37 4.64
N ILE A 28 2.38 -13.91 3.46
CA ILE A 28 2.92 -12.74 2.79
C ILE A 28 1.83 -11.68 2.78
N SER A 29 2.16 -10.47 3.20
CA SER A 29 1.25 -9.32 3.14
C SER A 29 1.90 -8.21 2.33
N ALA A 30 1.21 -7.70 1.32
CA ALA A 30 1.73 -6.69 0.41
C ALA A 30 0.82 -5.47 0.34
N ILE A 31 1.41 -4.30 0.51
CA ILE A 31 0.71 -3.00 0.45
C ILE A 31 1.43 -2.11 -0.55
N PRO A 32 0.75 -1.58 -1.57
CA PRO A 32 1.37 -0.61 -2.46
C PRO A 32 1.60 0.72 -1.72
N LEU A 33 2.83 1.23 -1.79
CA LEU A 33 3.21 2.53 -1.23
C LEU A 33 2.92 3.65 -2.22
N ASP A 34 1.72 3.65 -2.74
CA ASP A 34 1.21 4.66 -3.67
C ASP A 34 0.36 5.67 -2.91
N GLU A 35 0.58 6.97 -3.16
CA GLU A 35 -0.13 8.03 -2.43
C GLU A 35 -1.65 7.95 -2.59
N ASN A 36 -2.15 7.51 -3.76
CA ASN A 36 -3.58 7.31 -3.97
C ASN A 36 -4.18 6.19 -3.10
N VAL A 37 -3.34 5.28 -2.63
CA VAL A 37 -3.73 4.20 -1.73
C VAL A 37 -3.51 4.59 -0.28
N ILE A 38 -2.29 4.98 0.10
CA ILE A 38 -1.94 5.19 1.51
C ILE A 38 -2.60 6.42 2.13
N ARG A 39 -3.02 7.41 1.34
CA ARG A 39 -3.79 8.55 1.85
C ARG A 39 -5.20 8.20 2.32
N THR A 40 -5.69 7.01 2.00
CA THR A 40 -6.96 6.49 2.55
C THR A 40 -6.82 5.94 3.96
N LEU A 41 -5.59 5.72 4.41
CA LEU A 41 -5.29 5.15 5.72
C LEU A 41 -5.44 6.17 6.84
N ALA A 42 -5.65 5.66 8.06
CA ALA A 42 -5.59 6.47 9.27
C ALA A 42 -4.26 7.25 9.34
N PRO A 43 -4.25 8.45 9.95
CA PRO A 43 -3.07 9.33 9.92
C PRO A 43 -1.77 8.68 10.36
N ASP A 44 -1.80 7.87 11.42
CA ASP A 44 -0.61 7.21 11.93
C ASP A 44 -0.06 6.15 10.95
N SER A 45 -0.94 5.37 10.35
CA SER A 45 -0.57 4.37 9.33
C SER A 45 0.01 5.05 8.09
N TYR A 46 -0.60 6.13 7.65
CA TYR A 46 -0.08 6.92 6.53
C TYR A 46 1.34 7.43 6.79
N ARG A 47 1.55 8.06 7.94
CA ARG A 47 2.87 8.58 8.32
C ARG A 47 3.93 7.49 8.40
N THR A 48 3.58 6.35 8.97
CA THR A 48 4.50 5.20 9.10
C THR A 48 4.93 4.68 7.73
N LEU A 49 3.98 4.41 6.83
CA LEU A 49 4.28 3.86 5.51
C LEU A 49 5.02 4.87 4.62
N ARG A 50 4.65 6.14 4.68
CA ARG A 50 5.36 7.20 3.98
C ARG A 50 6.80 7.34 4.46
N ALA A 51 7.03 7.31 5.75
CA ALA A 51 8.37 7.39 6.33
C ALA A 51 9.25 6.21 5.92
N LEU A 52 8.69 5.00 5.84
CA LEU A 52 9.40 3.83 5.33
C LEU A 52 9.86 4.01 3.88
N ARG A 53 8.99 4.49 3.02
CA ARG A 53 9.34 4.78 1.62
C ARG A 53 10.42 5.86 1.53
N GLU A 54 10.28 6.95 2.27
CA GLU A 54 11.25 8.06 2.28
C GLU A 54 12.61 7.64 2.83
N SER A 55 12.66 6.70 3.79
CA SER A 55 13.92 6.17 4.32
C SER A 55 14.77 5.46 3.27
N LYS A 56 14.16 5.02 2.19
CA LYS A 56 14.80 4.34 1.05
C LYS A 56 14.82 5.19 -0.22
N SER A 57 14.53 6.48 -0.12
CA SER A 57 14.41 7.38 -1.28
C SER A 57 15.66 7.42 -2.16
N LYS A 58 16.84 7.36 -1.56
CA LYS A 58 18.11 7.35 -2.32
C LYS A 58 18.27 6.06 -3.13
N GLN A 59 17.97 4.93 -2.54
CA GLN A 59 18.03 3.63 -3.20
C GLN A 59 16.97 3.53 -4.32
N LEU A 60 15.75 4.01 -4.06
CA LEU A 60 14.68 4.05 -5.06
C LEU A 60 15.05 4.94 -6.24
N GLU A 61 15.64 6.11 -5.99
CA GLU A 61 16.08 7.02 -7.04
C GLU A 61 17.24 6.43 -7.85
N ALA A 62 18.17 5.74 -7.19
CA ALA A 62 19.28 5.06 -7.88
C ALA A 62 18.76 3.95 -8.81
N ILE A 63 17.77 3.19 -8.39
CA ILE A 63 17.12 2.15 -9.21
C ILE A 63 16.42 2.79 -10.41
N ARG A 64 15.64 3.85 -10.17
CA ARG A 64 14.95 4.60 -11.22
C ARG A 64 15.93 5.08 -12.30
N THR A 65 17.01 5.70 -11.89
CA THR A 65 18.04 6.25 -12.79
C THR A 65 18.73 5.13 -13.56
N ARG A 66 19.15 4.06 -12.88
CA ARG A 66 19.82 2.92 -13.49
C ARG A 66 18.98 2.25 -14.58
N LEU A 67 17.67 2.15 -14.34
CA LEU A 67 16.73 1.49 -15.25
C LEU A 67 16.10 2.45 -16.26
N GLY A 68 16.38 3.76 -16.17
CA GLY A 68 15.82 4.75 -17.09
C GLY A 68 14.31 4.91 -16.99
N LEU A 69 13.72 4.66 -15.81
CA LEU A 69 12.28 4.74 -15.59
C LEU A 69 11.83 6.15 -15.22
N PRO A 70 10.60 6.56 -15.59
CA PRO A 70 10.05 7.85 -15.17
C PRO A 70 9.78 7.90 -13.66
N SER A 71 9.46 6.77 -13.06
CA SER A 71 9.25 6.58 -11.63
C SER A 71 9.39 5.10 -11.28
N VAL A 72 9.29 4.75 -10.01
CA VAL A 72 9.24 3.37 -9.55
C VAL A 72 7.99 3.16 -8.69
N ALA A 73 7.39 1.99 -8.79
CA ALA A 73 6.32 1.56 -7.90
C ALA A 73 6.93 0.80 -6.72
N ALA A 74 6.70 1.28 -5.50
CA ALA A 74 7.20 0.65 -4.29
C ALA A 74 6.06 -0.07 -3.56
N TRP A 75 6.35 -1.27 -3.03
CA TRP A 75 5.42 -2.07 -2.25
C TRP A 75 6.06 -2.45 -0.92
N TYR A 76 5.30 -2.34 0.15
CA TYR A 76 5.69 -2.80 1.47
C TYR A 76 5.26 -4.25 1.64
N VAL A 77 6.21 -5.16 1.78
CA VAL A 77 5.95 -6.60 1.83
C VAL A 77 6.48 -7.17 3.14
N THR A 78 5.60 -7.88 3.84
CA THR A 78 5.89 -8.53 5.12
C THR A 78 5.76 -10.03 4.98
N PHE A 79 6.76 -10.74 5.49
CA PHE A 79 6.78 -12.21 5.59
C PHE A 79 6.72 -12.60 7.05
N TYR A 80 5.78 -13.46 7.40
CA TYR A 80 5.65 -13.99 8.76
C TYR A 80 5.05 -15.38 8.77
N THR A 81 5.16 -16.09 9.90
CA THR A 81 4.53 -17.39 10.10
C THR A 81 3.80 -17.42 11.44
N LEU A 82 2.63 -18.03 11.44
CA LEU A 82 1.85 -18.31 12.65
C LEU A 82 2.11 -19.71 13.19
N GLU A 83 2.78 -20.56 12.41
CA GLU A 83 3.12 -21.92 12.78
C GLU A 83 4.45 -21.98 13.57
N GLN A 84 4.63 -23.05 14.32
CA GLN A 84 5.90 -23.30 15.01
C GLN A 84 7.00 -23.65 14.01
N GLY A 85 8.21 -23.19 14.29
CA GLY A 85 9.36 -23.42 13.44
C GLY A 85 9.61 -22.30 12.46
N ASP A 86 10.38 -22.61 11.43
CA ASP A 86 10.78 -21.65 10.40
C ASP A 86 10.00 -21.88 9.12
N ALA A 87 9.58 -20.80 8.48
CA ALA A 87 9.06 -20.81 7.11
C ALA A 87 10.11 -20.22 6.17
N ARG A 88 10.27 -20.84 5.00
CA ARG A 88 11.18 -20.38 3.96
C ARG A 88 10.44 -19.58 2.89
N TYR A 89 11.12 -18.60 2.33
CA TYR A 89 10.61 -17.82 1.21
C TYR A 89 11.73 -17.50 0.22
N ASP A 90 11.36 -17.34 -1.04
CA ASP A 90 12.20 -16.72 -2.06
C ASP A 90 11.70 -15.31 -2.30
N ALA A 91 12.56 -14.32 -2.02
CA ALA A 91 12.19 -12.91 -2.14
C ALA A 91 11.77 -12.52 -3.56
N PHE A 92 12.31 -13.19 -4.58
CA PHE A 92 12.01 -12.90 -5.98
C PHE A 92 10.90 -13.76 -6.58
N ASP A 93 10.37 -14.73 -5.84
CA ASP A 93 9.18 -15.49 -6.22
C ASP A 93 7.89 -14.69 -5.88
N PHE A 94 7.74 -13.58 -6.56
CA PHE A 94 6.66 -12.64 -6.35
C PHE A 94 6.35 -11.96 -7.68
N LEU A 95 5.09 -12.02 -8.10
CA LEU A 95 4.65 -11.57 -9.41
C LEU A 95 3.37 -10.77 -9.28
N ILE A 96 3.26 -9.67 -10.00
CA ILE A 96 2.02 -8.92 -10.14
C ILE A 96 1.59 -8.97 -11.60
N ARG A 97 0.38 -9.46 -11.85
CA ARG A 97 -0.25 -9.36 -13.16
C ARG A 97 -1.15 -8.15 -13.21
N SER A 98 -0.91 -7.27 -14.17
CA SER A 98 -1.69 -6.07 -14.42
C SER A 98 -2.03 -5.98 -15.90
N GLN A 99 -3.30 -5.92 -16.24
CA GLN A 99 -3.78 -5.80 -17.61
C GLN A 99 -3.17 -6.83 -18.58
N GLY A 100 -3.11 -8.08 -18.15
CA GLY A 100 -2.59 -9.18 -18.96
C GLY A 100 -1.06 -9.26 -19.06
N GLN A 101 -0.33 -8.38 -18.38
CA GLN A 101 1.12 -8.37 -18.34
C GLN A 101 1.63 -8.78 -16.96
N ASP A 102 2.67 -9.60 -16.92
CA ASP A 102 3.33 -10.05 -15.71
C ASP A 102 4.51 -9.15 -15.37
N PHE A 103 4.52 -8.66 -14.12
CA PHE A 103 5.60 -7.83 -13.59
C PHE A 103 6.31 -8.57 -12.47
N ARG A 104 7.61 -8.76 -12.62
CA ARG A 104 8.49 -9.26 -11.57
C ARG A 104 9.14 -8.10 -10.82
N PRO A 105 9.59 -8.31 -9.57
CA PRO A 105 10.34 -7.30 -8.86
C PRO A 105 11.57 -6.85 -9.67
N LEU A 106 11.74 -5.55 -9.80
CA LEU A 106 12.96 -4.96 -10.38
C LEU A 106 14.10 -4.96 -9.37
N ASP A 107 13.75 -4.81 -8.11
CA ASP A 107 14.67 -4.91 -6.98
C ASP A 107 13.90 -5.18 -5.69
N VAL A 108 14.61 -5.61 -4.65
CA VAL A 108 14.06 -5.88 -3.32
C VAL A 108 15.00 -5.29 -2.28
N LEU A 109 14.49 -4.35 -1.49
CA LEU A 109 15.25 -3.66 -0.45
C LEU A 109 14.84 -4.20 0.92
N GLY A 110 15.65 -5.06 1.51
CA GLY A 110 15.42 -5.60 2.86
C GLY A 110 15.44 -4.48 3.91
N LEU A 111 14.46 -4.48 4.82
CA LEU A 111 14.36 -3.53 5.93
C LEU A 111 14.75 -4.16 7.26
N THR A 112 14.64 -5.46 7.40
CA THR A 112 14.97 -6.20 8.61
C THR A 112 16.29 -6.93 8.48
N THR A 113 17.03 -7.04 9.58
CA THR A 113 18.24 -7.86 9.65
C THR A 113 17.88 -9.32 9.38
N GLY A 114 18.60 -9.97 8.50
CA GLY A 114 18.34 -11.37 8.14
C GLY A 114 17.32 -11.57 7.01
N PHE A 115 16.77 -10.51 6.42
CA PHE A 115 15.87 -10.63 5.28
C PHE A 115 16.48 -11.47 4.14
N GLY A 116 17.78 -11.29 3.87
CA GLY A 116 18.50 -12.03 2.83
C GLY A 116 18.67 -13.54 3.09
N GLU A 117 18.38 -14.03 4.31
CA GLU A 117 18.46 -15.45 4.64
C GLU A 117 17.29 -16.27 4.08
N GLY A 118 16.22 -15.62 3.64
CA GLY A 118 15.07 -16.27 3.03
C GLY A 118 14.28 -17.17 3.98
N ARG A 119 14.29 -16.85 5.29
CA ARG A 119 13.50 -17.59 6.27
C ARG A 119 12.99 -16.66 7.37
N VAL A 120 11.86 -17.02 7.94
CA VAL A 120 11.25 -16.32 9.08
C VAL A 120 10.80 -17.34 10.12
N SER A 121 11.12 -17.06 11.39
CA SER A 121 10.68 -17.87 12.52
C SER A 121 9.36 -17.37 13.08
N GLN A 122 8.67 -18.23 13.83
CA GLN A 122 7.47 -17.83 14.57
C GLN A 122 7.77 -16.61 15.44
N ARG A 123 6.85 -15.65 15.50
CA ARG A 123 6.96 -14.36 16.19
C ARG A 123 7.94 -13.37 15.60
N GLU A 124 8.59 -13.72 14.51
CA GLU A 124 9.43 -12.80 13.74
C GLU A 124 8.67 -12.28 12.50
N ARG A 125 9.14 -11.15 12.01
CA ARG A 125 8.73 -10.61 10.71
C ARG A 125 9.97 -10.26 9.91
N GLN A 126 9.94 -10.60 8.64
CA GLN A 126 10.90 -10.09 7.67
C GLN A 126 10.18 -9.14 6.74
N VAL A 127 10.77 -7.98 6.54
CA VAL A 127 10.11 -6.87 5.85
C VAL A 127 11.04 -6.31 4.80
N ALA A 128 10.46 -5.96 3.64
CA ALA A 128 11.19 -5.35 2.53
C ALA A 128 10.32 -4.35 1.78
N ILE A 129 10.98 -3.44 1.06
CA ILE A 129 10.37 -2.65 0.01
C ILE A 129 10.68 -3.33 -1.32
N TYR A 130 9.64 -3.74 -2.03
CA TYR A 130 9.72 -4.27 -3.38
C TYR A 130 9.57 -3.15 -4.38
N VAL A 131 10.38 -3.19 -5.42
CA VAL A 131 10.38 -2.18 -6.47
C VAL A 131 9.85 -2.82 -7.74
N PHE A 132 8.83 -2.22 -8.32
CA PHE A 132 8.19 -2.66 -9.56
C PHE A 132 8.18 -1.56 -10.61
N ASP A 133 7.92 -1.97 -11.83
CA ASP A 133 7.66 -1.06 -12.95
C ASP A 133 6.42 -0.18 -12.65
N PRO A 134 6.47 1.13 -12.92
CA PRO A 134 5.34 2.03 -12.69
C PRO A 134 4.14 1.78 -13.61
N SER A 135 4.27 0.91 -14.62
CA SER A 135 3.16 0.56 -15.52
C SER A 135 2.07 -0.29 -14.87
N ILE A 136 2.29 -0.82 -13.67
CA ILE A 136 1.25 -1.52 -12.92
C ILE A 136 0.12 -0.53 -12.62
N ASP A 137 -1.08 -0.82 -13.11
CA ASP A 137 -2.25 0.05 -12.95
C ASP A 137 -3.07 -0.36 -11.72
N LEU A 138 -2.87 0.35 -10.61
CA LEU A 138 -3.58 0.10 -9.35
C LEU A 138 -5.05 0.53 -9.38
N SER A 139 -5.49 1.23 -10.42
CA SER A 139 -6.91 1.59 -10.61
C SER A 139 -7.74 0.47 -11.24
N GLN A 140 -7.09 -0.61 -11.65
CA GLN A 140 -7.68 -1.78 -12.28
C GLN A 140 -7.40 -3.05 -11.45
N PRO A 141 -8.14 -4.13 -11.67
CA PRO A 141 -7.85 -5.40 -11.02
C PRO A 141 -6.42 -5.87 -11.32
N ILE A 142 -5.74 -6.33 -10.29
CA ILE A 142 -4.43 -6.96 -10.37
C ILE A 142 -4.45 -8.33 -9.69
N VAL A 143 -3.53 -9.19 -10.06
CA VAL A 143 -3.35 -10.51 -9.43
C VAL A 143 -1.95 -10.59 -8.84
N LEU A 144 -1.89 -10.83 -7.55
CA LEU A 144 -0.64 -11.10 -6.84
C LEU A 144 -0.39 -12.61 -6.82
N THR A 145 0.80 -13.02 -7.20
CA THR A 145 1.20 -14.43 -7.20
C THR A 145 2.52 -14.61 -6.47
N ALA A 146 2.58 -15.59 -5.60
CA ALA A 146 3.81 -16.06 -5.00
C ALA A 146 3.75 -17.58 -4.91
N SER A 147 4.77 -18.27 -5.41
CA SER A 147 4.77 -19.73 -5.58
C SER A 147 3.54 -20.18 -6.41
N THR A 148 2.71 -21.05 -5.88
CA THR A 148 1.49 -21.53 -6.54
C THR A 148 0.22 -20.79 -6.08
N GLN A 149 0.35 -19.82 -5.18
CA GLN A 149 -0.78 -19.11 -4.60
C GLN A 149 -1.04 -17.81 -5.35
N GLN A 150 -2.32 -17.47 -5.47
CA GLN A 150 -2.77 -16.24 -6.10
C GLN A 150 -3.74 -15.48 -5.18
N ASN A 151 -3.68 -14.16 -5.22
CA ASN A 151 -4.68 -13.30 -4.60
C ASN A 151 -5.28 -12.39 -5.68
N THR A 152 -6.58 -12.50 -5.88
CA THR A 152 -7.38 -11.71 -6.83
C THR A 152 -8.24 -10.66 -6.12
N GLY A 153 -7.97 -10.38 -4.85
CA GLY A 153 -8.80 -9.55 -3.98
C GLY A 153 -8.66 -8.04 -4.19
N TRP A 154 -7.84 -7.58 -5.15
CA TRP A 154 -7.64 -6.14 -5.37
C TRP A 154 -8.93 -5.43 -5.78
N SER A 155 -9.83 -6.09 -6.48
CA SER A 155 -11.16 -5.53 -6.82
C SER A 155 -11.97 -5.13 -5.58
N ASP A 156 -11.91 -5.93 -4.53
CA ASP A 156 -12.56 -5.61 -3.24
C ASP A 156 -11.88 -4.43 -2.56
N VAL A 157 -10.55 -4.37 -2.62
CA VAL A 157 -9.77 -3.22 -2.11
C VAL A 157 -10.16 -1.95 -2.85
N LEU A 158 -10.28 -1.99 -4.18
CA LEU A 158 -10.71 -0.84 -4.98
C LEU A 158 -12.06 -0.29 -4.53
N GLN A 159 -13.03 -1.15 -4.21
CA GLN A 159 -14.33 -0.72 -3.68
C GLN A 159 -14.19 -0.02 -2.32
N LYS A 160 -13.35 -0.53 -1.44
CA LYS A 160 -13.06 0.12 -0.15
C LYS A 160 -12.39 1.48 -0.34
N LEU A 161 -11.43 1.57 -1.26
CA LEU A 161 -10.74 2.81 -1.59
C LEU A 161 -11.71 3.87 -2.12
N ASP A 162 -12.59 3.48 -3.03
CA ASP A 162 -13.57 4.42 -3.62
C ASP A 162 -14.53 4.97 -2.56
N ARG A 163 -15.03 4.11 -1.69
CA ARG A 163 -15.89 4.55 -0.56
C ARG A 163 -15.15 5.49 0.38
N GLU A 164 -13.93 5.13 0.74
CA GLU A 164 -13.14 5.94 1.67
C GLU A 164 -12.75 7.29 1.07
N ARG A 165 -12.40 7.34 -0.21
CA ARG A 165 -12.11 8.60 -0.91
C ARG A 165 -13.29 9.57 -0.88
N THR A 166 -14.50 9.07 -1.08
CA THR A 166 -15.71 9.89 -0.96
C THR A 166 -15.88 10.45 0.45
N LEU A 167 -15.65 9.62 1.48
CA LEU A 167 -15.71 10.06 2.87
C LEU A 167 -14.61 11.07 3.22
N ILE A 168 -13.41 10.90 2.69
CA ILE A 168 -12.30 11.83 2.90
C ILE A 168 -12.66 13.21 2.33
N TRP A 169 -13.21 13.29 1.14
CA TRP A 169 -13.66 14.57 0.57
C TRP A 169 -14.71 15.24 1.44
N SER A 170 -15.64 14.49 2.00
CA SER A 170 -16.62 15.01 2.96
C SER A 170 -15.97 15.56 4.22
N ARG A 171 -15.03 14.82 4.81
CA ARG A 171 -14.35 15.21 6.06
C ARG A 171 -13.42 16.39 5.88
N SER A 172 -12.78 16.52 4.73
CA SER A 172 -11.79 17.56 4.44
C SER A 172 -12.40 18.87 3.93
N THR A 173 -13.67 18.88 3.55
CA THR A 173 -14.36 20.09 3.10
C THR A 173 -14.81 20.90 4.31
N PRO A 174 -14.42 22.20 4.45
CA PRO A 174 -14.89 23.04 5.55
C PRO A 174 -16.42 23.13 5.52
N THR A 175 -17.05 22.97 6.68
CA THR A 175 -18.48 23.24 6.82
C THR A 175 -18.68 24.75 6.63
N PRO A 176 -19.56 25.19 5.73
CA PRO A 176 -19.84 26.60 5.60
C PRO A 176 -20.36 27.13 6.93
N PRO A 177 -20.00 28.36 7.34
CA PRO A 177 -20.50 28.94 8.58
C PRO A 177 -22.03 28.95 8.55
N PRO A 178 -22.69 28.71 9.69
CA PRO A 178 -24.16 28.74 9.75
C PRO A 178 -24.62 30.06 9.19
N LYS A 179 -25.60 30.06 8.29
CA LYS A 179 -26.22 31.28 7.79
C LYS A 179 -26.69 32.07 9.01
N ALA A 180 -26.20 33.30 9.14
CA ALA A 180 -26.68 34.23 10.17
C ALA A 180 -28.20 34.27 10.05
N LEU A 181 -28.90 33.99 11.17
CA LEU A 181 -30.33 34.18 11.25
C LEU A 181 -30.64 35.64 10.89
N PRO A 182 -31.64 35.92 10.06
CA PRO A 182 -32.04 37.28 9.78
C PRO A 182 -32.35 37.94 11.09
N LYS A 183 -31.70 39.08 11.37
CA LYS A 183 -32.00 39.88 12.56
C LYS A 183 -33.48 40.23 12.51
N ALA A 184 -34.20 39.89 13.57
CA ALA A 184 -35.60 40.31 13.72
C ALA A 184 -35.71 41.81 13.56
N PRO A 185 -36.70 42.31 12.81
CA PRO A 185 -36.87 43.76 12.66
C PRO A 185 -37.10 44.39 14.02
N ILE A 186 -36.33 45.40 14.35
CA ILE A 186 -36.52 46.22 15.54
C ILE A 186 -37.81 46.98 15.28
N LYS A 187 -38.85 46.68 16.04
CA LYS A 187 -40.07 47.52 16.02
C LYS A 187 -39.78 48.89 16.67
N PRO A 188 -40.23 49.98 16.07
CA PRO A 188 -40.07 51.29 16.65
C PRO A 188 -40.85 51.46 17.96
#